data_660b6afed074efccf0119754d3b06b03
#
_entry.id   660b6afed074efccf0119754d3b06b03
#
_cell.length_a   1.000
_cell.length_b   1.000
_cell.length_c   1.000
_cell.angle_alpha   90.00
_cell.angle_beta   90.00
_cell.angle_gamma   90.00
#
_symmetry.space_group_name_H-M   'P 1'
#
loop_
_entity.id
_entity.type
_entity.pdbx_description
1 polymer ?
#
loop_
_entity_poly.entity_id
_entity_poly.type
_entity_poly.pdbx_seq_one_letter_code
_entity_poly.pdbx_strand_id
1 'polypeptide(L)'
;MATALAFQKNSLYNKKRYARFGPGGTAFAARIVKGLNFLANQKKMVNDITSMDVDFSKWYTDIVKKAELMDYSSVKGCMIIEPYGYAIWENIQHELDDRFKATGHQNVYMPLFIPESLLQKEKDHVKGFAPEVAWVTEGGNEKLSERLCVRPTSEILFCEHYQKIINSYRDLPKLYNQWCSVVRWEKTTRPFLRSSEFLWQEGHTMHETAEEAMEETMRMLHTYEEFYKNVLAIPAVTGQKTEKEKFAGAVATYTIEPMMHNGVALQGGTSTTSADGWAKERSRSITF
;
A
#
# COMPACT_ATOMS: atom_id res chain seq x y z
N MET A 1 9.25 -27.10 -10.91
CA MET A 1 9.58 -28.30 -11.71
C MET A 1 8.92 -28.34 -13.08
N ALA A 2 7.66 -27.96 -13.25
CA ALA A 2 6.98 -28.01 -14.56
C ALA A 2 7.57 -27.04 -15.62
N THR A 3 8.05 -25.89 -15.24
CA THR A 3 8.61 -24.87 -16.16
C THR A 3 9.99 -25.26 -16.70
N ALA A 4 10.80 -25.93 -15.90
CA ALA A 4 12.12 -26.43 -16.35
C ALA A 4 12.02 -27.58 -17.36
N LEU A 5 11.01 -28.43 -17.21
CA LEU A 5 10.73 -29.53 -18.14
C LEU A 5 10.16 -29.02 -19.48
N ALA A 6 9.39 -27.93 -19.48
CA ALA A 6 8.90 -27.29 -20.70
C ALA A 6 10.04 -26.66 -21.52
N PHE A 7 11.02 -26.06 -20.83
CA PHE A 7 12.23 -25.49 -21.50
C PHE A 7 13.14 -26.57 -22.10
N GLN A 8 13.27 -27.70 -21.42
CA GLN A 8 14.08 -28.83 -21.93
C GLN A 8 13.41 -29.53 -23.12
N LYS A 9 12.10 -29.67 -23.14
CA LYS A 9 11.34 -30.22 -24.28
C LYS A 9 11.40 -29.29 -25.51
N ASN A 10 11.31 -27.97 -25.31
CA ASN A 10 11.42 -27.00 -26.40
C ASN A 10 12.85 -26.95 -27.01
N SER A 11 13.88 -27.17 -26.20
CA SER A 11 15.27 -27.25 -26.69
C SER A 11 15.49 -28.43 -27.65
N LEU A 12 14.89 -29.60 -27.35
CA LEU A 12 14.99 -30.79 -28.22
C LEU A 12 14.13 -30.66 -29.48
N TYR A 13 12.97 -30.00 -29.40
CA TYR A 13 12.13 -29.74 -30.58
C TYR A 13 12.76 -28.75 -31.54
N ASN A 14 13.43 -27.73 -31.03
CA ASN A 14 14.18 -26.79 -31.86
C ASN A 14 15.41 -27.39 -32.53
N LYS A 15 16.15 -28.31 -31.88
CA LYS A 15 17.30 -28.99 -32.52
C LYS A 15 16.90 -29.76 -33.77
N LYS A 16 15.72 -30.37 -33.84
CA LYS A 16 15.25 -31.10 -35.04
C LYS A 16 14.79 -30.17 -36.16
N ARG A 17 14.41 -28.93 -35.86
CA ARG A 17 13.94 -27.96 -36.87
C ARG A 17 15.06 -27.22 -37.56
N TYR A 18 16.20 -27.02 -36.87
CA TYR A 18 17.38 -26.35 -37.44
C TYR A 18 18.32 -27.27 -38.27
N ALA A 19 18.11 -28.55 -38.22
CA ALA A 19 18.87 -29.51 -39.06
C ALA A 19 18.52 -29.45 -40.57
N ARG A 20 17.59 -28.57 -40.99
CA ARG A 20 17.16 -28.38 -42.41
C ARG A 20 17.78 -27.18 -43.10
N PHE A 21 18.63 -26.43 -42.42
CA PHE A 21 19.30 -25.28 -43.02
C PHE A 21 20.75 -25.65 -43.39
N GLY A 22 21.14 -25.33 -44.62
CA GLY A 22 22.47 -25.63 -45.17
C GLY A 22 23.63 -25.00 -44.38
N PRO A 23 24.90 -25.09 -44.84
CA PRO A 23 26.11 -24.84 -44.06
C PRO A 23 26.19 -23.47 -43.35
N GLY A 24 25.39 -22.46 -43.71
CA GLY A 24 25.28 -21.18 -43.00
C GLY A 24 24.41 -21.23 -41.74
N GLY A 25 23.50 -22.21 -41.59
CA GLY A 25 22.58 -22.33 -40.45
C GLY A 25 23.26 -22.87 -39.19
N THR A 26 24.31 -23.65 -39.34
CA THR A 26 25.09 -24.24 -38.23
C THR A 26 25.92 -23.20 -37.49
N ALA A 27 26.45 -22.21 -38.18
CA ALA A 27 27.22 -21.11 -37.56
C ALA A 27 26.33 -20.16 -36.77
N PHE A 28 25.13 -19.89 -37.28
CA PHE A 28 24.13 -19.05 -36.58
C PHE A 28 23.58 -19.75 -35.32
N ALA A 29 23.21 -21.04 -35.43
CA ALA A 29 22.76 -21.84 -34.30
C ALA A 29 23.86 -21.99 -33.22
N ALA A 30 25.11 -22.18 -33.62
CA ALA A 30 26.25 -22.23 -32.70
C ALA A 30 26.50 -20.89 -32.00
N ARG A 31 26.23 -19.75 -32.66
CA ARG A 31 26.36 -18.43 -32.09
C ARG A 31 25.27 -18.14 -31.08
N ILE A 32 24.01 -18.58 -31.34
CA ILE A 32 22.91 -18.51 -30.38
C ILE A 32 23.17 -19.38 -29.15
N VAL A 33 23.64 -20.62 -29.34
CA VAL A 33 23.97 -21.52 -28.23
C VAL A 33 25.14 -20.99 -27.40
N LYS A 34 26.16 -20.39 -28.04
CA LYS A 34 27.26 -19.71 -27.32
C LYS A 34 26.77 -18.48 -26.59
N GLY A 35 25.84 -17.67 -27.15
CA GLY A 35 25.21 -16.54 -26.50
C GLY A 35 24.37 -16.95 -25.29
N LEU A 36 23.59 -18.02 -25.42
CA LEU A 36 22.79 -18.57 -24.31
C LEU A 36 23.69 -19.18 -23.21
N ASN A 37 24.79 -19.86 -23.57
CA ASN A 37 25.76 -20.35 -22.60
C ASN A 37 26.56 -19.20 -21.94
N PHE A 38 26.81 -18.12 -22.65
CA PHE A 38 27.41 -16.90 -22.08
C PHE A 38 26.47 -16.25 -21.03
N LEU A 39 25.16 -16.16 -21.32
CA LEU A 39 24.16 -15.66 -20.38
C LEU A 39 23.98 -16.61 -19.18
N ALA A 40 24.05 -17.92 -19.39
CA ALA A 40 23.98 -18.93 -18.34
C ALA A 40 25.22 -18.98 -17.43
N ASN A 41 26.40 -18.59 -17.98
CA ASN A 41 27.66 -18.53 -17.24
C ASN A 41 28.06 -17.15 -16.74
N GLN A 42 27.16 -16.15 -16.79
CA GLN A 42 27.37 -14.92 -16.03
C GLN A 42 27.48 -15.32 -14.56
N LYS A 43 28.69 -15.21 -14.00
CA LYS A 43 28.91 -15.29 -12.55
C LYS A 43 27.87 -14.39 -11.91
N LYS A 44 27.12 -14.93 -10.92
CA LYS A 44 26.23 -14.11 -10.11
C LYS A 44 27.02 -12.88 -9.68
N MET A 45 26.62 -11.71 -10.14
CA MET A 45 27.27 -10.45 -9.76
C MET A 45 27.18 -10.19 -8.26
N VAL A 46 26.20 -10.81 -7.60
CA VAL A 46 25.98 -10.70 -6.15
C VAL A 46 25.78 -12.12 -5.59
N ASN A 47 26.70 -12.57 -4.75
CA ASN A 47 26.64 -13.91 -4.14
C ASN A 47 25.88 -13.94 -2.79
N ASP A 48 25.58 -12.79 -2.21
CA ASP A 48 25.05 -12.63 -0.86
C ASP A 48 23.52 -12.45 -0.83
N ILE A 49 22.86 -12.48 -2.00
CA ILE A 49 21.41 -12.35 -2.11
C ILE A 49 20.83 -13.70 -2.54
N THR A 50 19.87 -14.20 -1.77
CA THR A 50 19.11 -15.39 -2.11
C THR A 50 18.42 -15.21 -3.46
N SER A 51 18.40 -16.24 -4.32
CA SER A 51 17.67 -16.16 -5.58
C SER A 51 16.17 -16.03 -5.34
N MET A 52 15.52 -15.15 -6.07
CA MET A 52 14.07 -14.92 -6.02
C MET A 52 13.26 -16.20 -6.31
N ASP A 53 13.75 -17.05 -7.24
CA ASP A 53 13.11 -18.32 -7.61
C ASP A 53 13.28 -19.42 -6.55
N VAL A 54 14.25 -19.27 -5.64
CA VAL A 54 14.51 -20.24 -4.55
C VAL A 54 13.69 -19.88 -3.32
N ASP A 55 13.74 -18.62 -2.89
CA ASP A 55 13.00 -18.11 -1.76
C ASP A 55 12.71 -16.61 -1.97
N PHE A 56 11.50 -16.31 -2.44
CA PHE A 56 11.05 -14.94 -2.67
C PHE A 56 11.09 -14.09 -1.41
N SER A 57 10.71 -14.65 -0.28
CA SER A 57 10.62 -13.91 1.00
C SER A 57 11.99 -13.49 1.49
N LYS A 58 12.96 -14.41 1.39
CA LYS A 58 14.34 -14.14 1.79
C LYS A 58 15.01 -13.20 0.80
N TRP A 59 14.83 -13.43 -0.51
CA TRP A 59 15.30 -12.51 -1.55
C TRP A 59 14.85 -11.09 -1.31
N TYR A 60 13.55 -10.88 -1.02
CA TYR A 60 12.98 -9.57 -0.76
C TYR A 60 13.68 -8.88 0.42
N THR A 61 13.84 -9.59 1.53
CA THR A 61 14.51 -9.04 2.72
C THR A 61 15.99 -8.74 2.46
N ASP A 62 16.69 -9.64 1.76
CA ASP A 62 18.12 -9.48 1.41
C ASP A 62 18.30 -8.23 0.51
N ILE A 63 17.42 -8.03 -0.49
CA ILE A 63 17.46 -6.88 -1.41
C ILE A 63 17.24 -5.57 -0.65
N VAL A 64 16.19 -5.49 0.15
CA VAL A 64 15.81 -4.27 0.87
C VAL A 64 16.94 -3.80 1.79
N LYS A 65 17.58 -4.74 2.50
CA LYS A 65 18.73 -4.44 3.36
C LYS A 65 19.99 -4.11 2.57
N LYS A 66 20.30 -4.89 1.53
CA LYS A 66 21.53 -4.70 0.75
C LYS A 66 21.51 -3.40 -0.08
N ALA A 67 20.32 -2.95 -0.46
CA ALA A 67 20.12 -1.66 -1.13
C ALA A 67 20.07 -0.48 -0.14
N GLU A 68 20.31 -0.71 1.14
CA GLU A 68 20.31 0.32 2.19
C GLU A 68 18.98 1.12 2.20
N LEU A 69 17.84 0.41 2.04
CA LEU A 69 16.54 1.06 2.08
C LEU A 69 16.01 1.15 3.52
N MET A 70 16.40 0.21 4.37
CA MET A 70 15.99 0.18 5.78
C MET A 70 16.93 -0.67 6.63
N ASP A 71 16.89 -0.44 7.95
CA ASP A 71 17.42 -1.35 8.95
C ASP A 71 16.39 -1.60 10.07
N TYR A 72 16.62 -2.62 10.88
CA TYR A 72 15.76 -2.94 12.01
C TYR A 72 16.04 -1.99 13.19
N SER A 73 14.96 -1.46 13.78
CA SER A 73 15.08 -0.72 15.03
C SER A 73 15.09 -1.66 16.25
N SER A 74 15.34 -1.11 17.43
CA SER A 74 15.22 -1.82 18.70
C SER A 74 13.77 -2.19 19.05
N VAL A 75 12.79 -1.58 18.40
CA VAL A 75 11.36 -1.88 18.57
C VAL A 75 10.94 -2.88 17.52
N LYS A 76 10.50 -4.06 17.95
CA LYS A 76 10.08 -5.12 17.03
C LYS A 76 8.96 -4.64 16.10
N GLY A 77 9.16 -4.82 14.80
CA GLY A 77 8.18 -4.45 13.78
C GLY A 77 8.25 -2.99 13.31
N CYS A 78 9.04 -2.15 13.97
CA CYS A 78 9.36 -0.81 13.52
C CYS A 78 10.70 -0.80 12.79
N MET A 79 10.79 -0.04 11.72
CA MET A 79 11.99 0.05 10.89
C MET A 79 12.62 1.43 10.99
N ILE A 80 13.94 1.47 10.83
CA ILE A 80 14.65 2.68 10.45
C ILE A 80 14.60 2.72 8.92
N ILE A 81 13.95 3.72 8.35
CA ILE A 81 13.96 3.93 6.90
C ILE A 81 15.22 4.72 6.58
N GLU A 82 16.12 4.10 5.83
CA GLU A 82 17.42 4.67 5.45
C GLU A 82 17.26 5.76 4.37
N PRO A 83 18.28 6.60 4.12
CA PRO A 83 18.15 7.73 3.19
C PRO A 83 17.65 7.34 1.79
N TYR A 84 18.09 6.23 1.22
CA TYR A 84 17.61 5.78 -0.09
C TYR A 84 16.13 5.37 -0.05
N GLY A 85 15.72 4.65 0.99
CA GLY A 85 14.31 4.28 1.21
C GLY A 85 13.45 5.50 1.45
N TYR A 86 13.93 6.46 2.24
CA TYR A 86 13.20 7.69 2.54
C TYR A 86 13.07 8.61 1.31
N ALA A 87 14.10 8.70 0.47
CA ALA A 87 14.04 9.45 -0.77
C ALA A 87 12.98 8.91 -1.74
N ILE A 88 12.76 7.58 -1.77
CA ILE A 88 11.64 6.99 -2.54
C ILE A 88 10.30 7.50 -1.96
N TRP A 89 10.16 7.51 -0.64
CA TRP A 89 8.97 8.02 0.03
C TRP A 89 8.72 9.51 -0.26
N GLU A 90 9.76 10.35 -0.17
CA GLU A 90 9.66 11.78 -0.48
C GLU A 90 9.19 12.03 -1.92
N ASN A 91 9.69 11.26 -2.88
CA ASN A 91 9.25 11.36 -4.27
C ASN A 91 7.79 10.90 -4.45
N ILE A 92 7.39 9.80 -3.80
CA ILE A 92 5.99 9.35 -3.80
C ILE A 92 5.07 10.42 -3.21
N GLN A 93 5.47 10.99 -2.08
CA GLN A 93 4.71 12.05 -1.40
C GLN A 93 4.57 13.28 -2.30
N HIS A 94 5.66 13.75 -2.89
CA HIS A 94 5.65 14.92 -3.76
C HIS A 94 4.72 14.72 -4.97
N GLU A 95 4.86 13.62 -5.68
CA GLU A 95 4.09 13.31 -6.88
C GLU A 95 2.59 13.14 -6.61
N LEU A 96 2.22 12.50 -5.50
CA LEU A 96 0.81 12.34 -5.13
C LEU A 96 0.22 13.62 -4.53
N ASP A 97 0.97 14.35 -3.72
CA ASP A 97 0.52 15.58 -3.08
C ASP A 97 0.15 16.66 -4.11
N ASP A 98 0.93 16.77 -5.18
CA ASP A 98 0.64 17.68 -6.28
C ASP A 98 -0.67 17.31 -6.99
N ARG A 99 -0.94 16.00 -7.19
CA ARG A 99 -2.18 15.51 -7.78
C ARG A 99 -3.39 15.79 -6.89
N PHE A 100 -3.26 15.56 -5.58
CA PHE A 100 -4.33 15.84 -4.62
C PHE A 100 -4.62 17.34 -4.55
N LYS A 101 -3.61 18.19 -4.49
CA LYS A 101 -3.78 19.65 -4.51
C LYS A 101 -4.42 20.16 -5.79
N ALA A 102 -4.10 19.55 -6.94
CA ALA A 102 -4.72 19.88 -8.22
C ALA A 102 -6.24 19.59 -8.26
N THR A 103 -6.72 18.67 -7.41
CA THR A 103 -8.15 18.38 -7.24
C THR A 103 -8.80 19.17 -6.09
N GLY A 104 -8.08 20.10 -5.47
CA GLY A 104 -8.58 20.97 -4.40
C GLY A 104 -8.38 20.45 -2.98
N HIS A 105 -7.70 19.33 -2.80
CA HIS A 105 -7.40 18.80 -1.48
C HIS A 105 -6.42 19.69 -0.72
N GLN A 106 -6.62 19.76 0.59
CA GLN A 106 -5.79 20.52 1.51
C GLN A 106 -5.16 19.59 2.55
N ASN A 107 -3.86 19.74 2.76
CA ASN A 107 -3.16 18.98 3.78
C ASN A 107 -3.48 19.52 5.17
N VAL A 108 -3.78 18.61 6.08
CA VAL A 108 -4.02 18.86 7.51
C VAL A 108 -3.16 17.91 8.34
N TYR A 109 -3.16 18.10 9.65
CA TYR A 109 -2.52 17.18 10.58
C TYR A 109 -3.43 16.91 11.76
N MET A 110 -3.84 15.66 11.93
CA MET A 110 -4.60 15.19 13.08
C MET A 110 -3.65 14.71 14.19
N PRO A 111 -4.03 14.81 15.47
CA PRO A 111 -3.21 14.37 16.58
C PRO A 111 -2.81 12.88 16.49
N LEU A 112 -1.64 12.55 17.04
CA LEU A 112 -1.16 11.16 17.10
C LEU A 112 -2.02 10.29 18.02
N PHE A 113 -2.58 10.86 19.09
CA PHE A 113 -3.30 10.14 20.12
C PHE A 113 -4.81 10.29 19.99
N ILE A 114 -5.51 9.18 20.21
CA ILE A 114 -6.97 9.10 20.22
C ILE A 114 -7.42 8.66 21.61
N PRO A 115 -8.29 9.39 22.32
CA PRO A 115 -8.85 8.97 23.58
C PRO A 115 -9.66 7.68 23.46
N GLU A 116 -9.55 6.80 24.45
CA GLU A 116 -10.30 5.53 24.45
C GLU A 116 -11.82 5.76 24.38
N SER A 117 -12.33 6.79 25.06
CA SER A 117 -13.74 7.17 25.02
C SER A 117 -14.23 7.51 23.60
N LEU A 118 -13.36 8.11 22.77
CA LEU A 118 -13.69 8.41 21.38
C LEU A 118 -13.78 7.13 20.55
N LEU A 119 -12.85 6.17 20.74
CA LEU A 119 -12.88 4.86 20.10
C LEU A 119 -14.11 4.03 20.51
N GLN A 120 -14.56 4.16 21.76
CA GLN A 120 -15.71 3.40 22.26
C GLN A 120 -17.04 3.86 21.67
N LYS A 121 -17.17 5.14 21.32
CA LYS A 121 -18.36 5.67 20.64
C LYS A 121 -18.60 4.99 19.30
N GLU A 122 -17.59 4.35 18.75
CA GLU A 122 -17.56 3.82 17.40
C GLU A 122 -17.28 2.33 17.32
N LYS A 123 -17.56 1.60 18.40
CA LYS A 123 -17.33 0.15 18.49
C LYS A 123 -17.81 -0.65 17.28
N ASP A 124 -18.84 -0.17 16.59
CA ASP A 124 -19.40 -0.87 15.45
C ASP A 124 -18.54 -0.71 14.18
N HIS A 125 -17.75 0.38 14.11
CA HIS A 125 -16.83 0.65 13.00
C HIS A 125 -15.39 0.18 13.28
N VAL A 126 -14.97 0.07 14.55
CA VAL A 126 -13.61 -0.24 14.98
C VAL A 126 -13.39 -1.75 15.21
N LYS A 127 -14.38 -2.60 15.04
CA LYS A 127 -14.28 -4.06 15.30
C LYS A 127 -13.08 -4.75 14.64
N GLY A 128 -12.56 -4.20 13.53
CA GLY A 128 -11.38 -4.73 12.84
C GLY A 128 -10.02 -4.30 13.41
N PHE A 129 -9.97 -3.20 14.19
CA PHE A 129 -8.69 -2.61 14.66
C PHE A 129 -8.43 -2.78 16.15
N ALA A 130 -9.45 -3.12 16.94
CA ALA A 130 -9.34 -3.18 18.40
C ALA A 130 -8.21 -4.07 18.95
N PRO A 131 -7.84 -5.22 18.33
CA PRO A 131 -6.75 -6.06 18.84
C PRO A 131 -5.34 -5.58 18.46
N GLU A 132 -5.20 -4.63 17.53
CA GLU A 132 -3.92 -4.23 16.94
C GLU A 132 -3.51 -2.79 17.28
N VAL A 133 -4.08 -2.19 18.33
CA VAL A 133 -3.74 -0.84 18.75
C VAL A 133 -2.68 -0.82 19.84
N ALA A 134 -1.81 0.19 19.80
CA ALA A 134 -0.88 0.49 20.88
C ALA A 134 -1.53 1.46 21.86
N TRP A 135 -1.46 1.16 23.16
CA TRP A 135 -2.04 1.98 24.22
C TRP A 135 -0.97 2.73 25.00
N VAL A 136 -1.20 4.02 25.22
CA VAL A 136 -0.45 4.85 26.14
C VAL A 136 -1.27 5.00 27.42
N THR A 137 -0.69 4.56 28.53
CA THR A 137 -1.32 4.49 29.85
C THR A 137 -0.74 5.47 30.86
N GLU A 138 0.44 6.00 30.54
CA GLU A 138 1.18 6.91 31.43
C GLU A 138 1.71 8.10 30.61
N GLY A 139 1.70 9.28 31.21
CA GLY A 139 2.30 10.50 30.69
C GLY A 139 3.25 11.12 31.73
N GLY A 140 4.52 11.29 31.36
CA GLY A 140 5.54 11.61 32.36
C GLY A 140 5.70 10.46 33.35
N ASN A 141 5.49 10.74 34.63
CA ASN A 141 5.57 9.74 35.72
C ASN A 141 4.18 9.41 36.31
N GLU A 142 3.11 9.81 35.67
CA GLU A 142 1.76 9.66 36.20
C GLU A 142 0.88 8.82 35.26
N LYS A 143 -0.02 8.04 35.85
CA LYS A 143 -1.05 7.34 35.08
C LYS A 143 -2.03 8.35 34.49
N LEU A 144 -2.36 8.14 33.24
CA LEU A 144 -3.41 8.93 32.58
C LEU A 144 -4.78 8.57 33.19
N SER A 145 -5.64 9.55 33.33
CA SER A 145 -7.03 9.35 33.75
C SER A 145 -7.84 8.52 32.75
N GLU A 146 -7.41 8.55 31.48
CA GLU A 146 -7.96 7.78 30.37
C GLU A 146 -6.82 7.31 29.47
N ARG A 147 -6.88 6.07 28.99
CA ARG A 147 -5.89 5.54 28.03
C ARG A 147 -6.00 6.26 26.69
N LEU A 148 -4.87 6.45 26.05
CA LEU A 148 -4.80 6.98 24.71
C LEU A 148 -4.34 5.88 23.74
N CYS A 149 -4.98 5.80 22.59
CA CYS A 149 -4.55 4.93 21.50
C CYS A 149 -3.57 5.70 20.62
N VAL A 150 -2.44 5.09 20.25
CA VAL A 150 -1.65 5.59 19.13
C VAL A 150 -2.44 5.30 17.85
N ARG A 151 -2.73 6.30 17.03
CA ARG A 151 -3.64 6.18 15.87
C ARG A 151 -3.27 5.03 14.96
N PRO A 152 -4.18 4.07 14.71
CA PRO A 152 -4.05 3.07 13.66
C PRO A 152 -4.57 3.59 12.30
N THR A 153 -5.34 4.65 12.36
CA THR A 153 -5.97 5.44 11.30
C THR A 153 -6.64 6.66 11.94
N SER A 154 -7.03 7.66 11.19
CA SER A 154 -7.51 8.94 11.74
C SER A 154 -8.97 9.26 11.45
N GLU A 155 -9.76 8.36 10.87
CA GLU A 155 -11.19 8.63 10.51
C GLU A 155 -11.96 9.27 11.67
N ILE A 156 -11.79 8.72 12.87
CA ILE A 156 -12.46 9.17 14.09
C ILE A 156 -12.17 10.65 14.39
N LEU A 157 -10.90 11.04 14.26
CA LEU A 157 -10.46 12.41 14.50
C LEU A 157 -10.99 13.37 13.43
N PHE A 158 -10.98 12.93 12.16
CA PHE A 158 -11.56 13.72 11.07
C PHE A 158 -13.05 13.93 11.28
N CYS A 159 -13.79 12.89 11.64
CA CYS A 159 -15.22 12.97 11.86
C CYS A 159 -15.57 13.87 13.06
N GLU A 160 -14.84 13.74 14.19
CA GLU A 160 -15.00 14.65 15.32
C GLU A 160 -14.72 16.11 14.92
N HIS A 161 -13.70 16.34 14.11
CA HIS A 161 -13.37 17.68 13.63
C HIS A 161 -14.44 18.21 12.67
N TYR A 162 -14.90 17.41 11.73
CA TYR A 162 -15.94 17.80 10.78
C TYR A 162 -17.26 18.15 11.45
N GLN A 163 -17.65 17.44 12.52
CA GLN A 163 -18.82 17.79 13.33
C GLN A 163 -18.75 19.21 13.88
N LYS A 164 -17.55 19.72 14.17
CA LYS A 164 -17.34 21.06 14.71
C LYS A 164 -17.35 22.16 13.65
N ILE A 165 -16.85 21.87 12.44
CA ILE A 165 -16.61 22.90 11.41
C ILE A 165 -17.64 22.94 10.28
N ILE A 166 -18.47 21.88 10.14
CA ILE A 166 -19.50 21.82 9.10
C ILE A 166 -20.84 22.18 9.70
N ASN A 167 -21.30 23.38 9.43
CA ASN A 167 -22.57 23.92 9.94
C ASN A 167 -23.66 23.89 8.87
N SER A 168 -23.32 23.93 7.61
CA SER A 168 -24.27 23.94 6.50
C SER A 168 -23.70 23.22 5.26
N TYR A 169 -24.55 22.97 4.26
CA TYR A 169 -24.13 22.43 2.97
C TYR A 169 -23.10 23.33 2.24
N ARG A 170 -23.09 24.63 2.57
CA ARG A 170 -22.14 25.59 1.98
C ARG A 170 -20.70 25.38 2.44
N ASP A 171 -20.51 24.61 3.51
CA ASP A 171 -19.18 24.26 4.02
C ASP A 171 -18.59 23.03 3.28
N LEU A 172 -19.37 22.41 2.37
CA LEU A 172 -19.02 21.22 1.61
C LEU A 172 -18.66 21.56 0.16
N PRO A 173 -17.84 20.72 -0.51
CA PRO A 173 -17.15 19.59 0.08
C PRO A 173 -15.99 19.99 0.98
N LYS A 174 -15.65 19.15 1.97
CA LYS A 174 -14.36 19.20 2.69
C LYS A 174 -13.44 18.13 2.12
N LEU A 175 -12.29 18.56 1.61
CA LEU A 175 -11.32 17.69 0.95
C LEU A 175 -9.99 17.78 1.70
N TYR A 176 -9.85 16.96 2.75
CA TYR A 176 -8.65 16.98 3.58
C TYR A 176 -7.81 15.71 3.37
N ASN A 177 -6.52 15.94 3.31
CA ASN A 177 -5.49 14.91 3.18
C ASN A 177 -4.48 15.02 4.32
N GLN A 178 -3.91 13.91 4.73
CA GLN A 178 -2.88 13.85 5.76
C GLN A 178 -1.76 12.91 5.35
N TRP A 179 -0.53 13.38 5.50
CA TRP A 179 0.69 12.58 5.44
C TRP A 179 1.17 12.33 6.85
N CYS A 180 1.24 11.08 7.28
CA CYS A 180 1.60 10.77 8.66
C CYS A 180 2.10 9.34 8.84
N SER A 181 2.55 9.01 10.05
CA SER A 181 2.73 7.62 10.48
C SER A 181 1.49 7.14 11.23
N VAL A 182 1.26 5.83 11.17
CA VAL A 182 0.27 5.12 11.97
C VAL A 182 0.90 3.87 12.59
N VAL A 183 0.27 3.38 13.67
CA VAL A 183 0.74 2.19 14.38
C VAL A 183 -0.35 1.14 14.42
N ARG A 184 -0.03 -0.04 13.85
CA ARG A 184 -0.83 -1.26 13.94
C ARG A 184 0.02 -2.36 14.55
N TRP A 185 -0.35 -2.83 15.74
CA TRP A 185 0.48 -3.74 16.53
C TRP A 185 0.47 -5.16 15.98
N GLU A 186 1.08 -5.33 14.81
CA GLU A 186 1.10 -6.56 14.04
C GLU A 186 1.92 -7.67 14.72
N LYS A 187 1.38 -8.89 14.74
CA LYS A 187 2.09 -10.06 15.29
C LYS A 187 3.26 -10.51 14.42
N THR A 188 3.07 -10.44 13.10
CA THR A 188 4.06 -10.85 12.10
C THR A 188 4.35 -9.68 11.18
N THR A 189 5.61 -9.28 11.11
CA THR A 189 6.05 -8.12 10.34
C THR A 189 7.00 -8.51 9.21
N ARG A 190 7.00 -7.71 8.16
CA ARG A 190 7.92 -7.79 7.02
C ARG A 190 8.24 -6.39 6.54
N PRO A 191 9.52 -6.05 6.30
CA PRO A 191 9.93 -4.72 5.85
C PRO A 191 9.05 -4.17 4.73
N PHE A 192 8.56 -2.93 4.88
CA PHE A 192 7.65 -2.19 4.01
C PHE A 192 6.30 -2.84 3.71
N LEU A 193 6.20 -4.17 3.65
CA LEU A 193 4.95 -4.87 3.32
C LEU A 193 3.98 -4.97 4.50
N ARG A 194 4.52 -5.14 5.71
CA ARG A 194 3.75 -5.19 6.95
C ARG A 194 4.64 -4.84 8.13
N SER A 195 4.53 -3.62 8.63
CA SER A 195 5.29 -3.13 9.78
C SER A 195 4.34 -2.59 10.86
N SER A 196 4.82 -2.57 12.10
CA SER A 196 4.01 -2.08 13.21
C SER A 196 3.82 -0.57 13.16
N GLU A 197 4.81 0.16 12.68
CA GLU A 197 4.71 1.57 12.32
C GLU A 197 5.04 1.72 10.82
N PHE A 198 4.27 2.53 10.12
CA PHE A 198 4.52 2.85 8.72
C PHE A 198 4.03 4.25 8.35
N LEU A 199 4.67 4.81 7.34
CA LEU A 199 4.26 6.06 6.72
C LEU A 199 3.18 5.76 5.69
N TRP A 200 2.18 6.62 5.64
CA TRP A 200 1.11 6.53 4.66
C TRP A 200 0.50 7.88 4.31
N GLN A 201 -0.42 7.85 3.40
CA GLN A 201 -1.35 8.93 3.12
C GLN A 201 -2.76 8.45 3.47
N GLU A 202 -3.54 9.30 4.09
CA GLU A 202 -4.97 9.13 4.26
C GLU A 202 -5.70 10.43 3.92
N GLY A 203 -6.69 10.31 3.04
CA GLY A 203 -7.58 11.41 2.70
C GLY A 203 -8.98 11.12 3.25
N HIS A 204 -9.57 12.09 3.91
CA HIS A 204 -10.93 11.99 4.43
C HIS A 204 -11.72 13.18 3.93
N THR A 205 -12.73 12.90 3.11
CA THR A 205 -13.53 13.94 2.48
C THR A 205 -14.99 13.83 2.88
N MET A 206 -15.69 14.94 2.89
CA MET A 206 -17.12 14.98 3.21
C MET A 206 -17.88 15.76 2.13
N HIS A 207 -18.97 15.18 1.67
CA HIS A 207 -19.78 15.66 0.54
C HIS A 207 -21.24 15.84 0.94
N GLU A 208 -21.99 16.62 0.16
CA GLU A 208 -23.41 16.82 0.41
C GLU A 208 -24.23 15.60 0.02
N THR A 209 -23.86 14.94 -1.11
CA THR A 209 -24.60 13.80 -1.64
C THR A 209 -23.74 12.54 -1.76
N ALA A 210 -24.41 11.40 -1.89
CA ALA A 210 -23.74 10.11 -2.13
C ALA A 210 -23.10 10.05 -3.52
N GLU A 211 -23.68 10.72 -4.51
CA GLU A 211 -23.17 10.82 -5.85
C GLU A 211 -21.84 11.56 -5.88
N GLU A 212 -21.74 12.71 -5.21
CA GLU A 212 -20.49 13.48 -5.09
C GLU A 212 -19.40 12.67 -4.37
N ALA A 213 -19.78 11.96 -3.29
CA ALA A 213 -18.85 11.08 -2.59
C ALA A 213 -18.34 9.94 -3.48
N MET A 214 -19.21 9.36 -4.31
CA MET A 214 -18.82 8.32 -5.27
C MET A 214 -17.92 8.87 -6.37
N GLU A 215 -18.21 10.05 -6.90
CA GLU A 215 -17.35 10.72 -7.88
C GLU A 215 -15.95 10.95 -7.32
N GLU A 216 -15.84 11.40 -6.06
CA GLU A 216 -14.56 11.59 -5.38
C GLU A 216 -13.85 10.26 -5.17
N THR A 217 -14.57 9.23 -4.74
CA THR A 217 -14.04 7.87 -4.58
C THR A 217 -13.40 7.37 -5.87
N MET A 218 -14.07 7.53 -7.00
CA MET A 218 -13.57 7.12 -8.31
C MET A 218 -12.43 8.01 -8.79
N ARG A 219 -12.47 9.31 -8.51
CA ARG A 219 -11.39 10.25 -8.84
C ARG A 219 -10.10 9.87 -8.16
N MET A 220 -10.15 9.55 -6.85
CA MET A 220 -8.96 9.13 -6.11
C MET A 220 -8.44 7.77 -6.56
N LEU A 221 -9.33 6.82 -6.86
CA LEU A 221 -8.93 5.53 -7.44
C LEU A 221 -8.16 5.71 -8.76
N HIS A 222 -8.68 6.55 -9.66
CA HIS A 222 -8.00 6.85 -10.93
C HIS A 222 -6.67 7.60 -10.72
N THR A 223 -6.60 8.50 -9.75
CA THR A 223 -5.34 9.18 -9.38
C THR A 223 -4.26 8.18 -8.96
N TYR A 224 -4.61 7.19 -8.15
CA TYR A 224 -3.69 6.10 -7.79
C TYR A 224 -3.33 5.23 -9.00
N GLU A 225 -4.29 4.90 -9.85
CA GLU A 225 -4.04 4.10 -11.06
C GLU A 225 -3.03 4.78 -12.00
N GLU A 226 -3.25 6.07 -12.28
CA GLU A 226 -2.32 6.86 -13.11
C GLU A 226 -0.94 6.98 -12.46
N PHE A 227 -0.88 7.16 -11.16
CA PHE A 227 0.38 7.21 -10.43
C PHE A 227 1.15 5.88 -10.53
N TYR A 228 0.49 4.75 -10.29
CA TYR A 228 1.09 3.43 -10.43
C TYR A 228 1.63 3.19 -11.85
N LYS A 229 0.84 3.53 -12.85
CA LYS A 229 1.16 3.30 -14.25
C LYS A 229 2.26 4.24 -14.76
N ASN A 230 2.13 5.54 -14.49
CA ASN A 230 2.92 6.57 -15.16
C ASN A 230 4.15 7.00 -14.36
N VAL A 231 4.14 6.85 -13.04
CA VAL A 231 5.26 7.25 -12.16
C VAL A 231 6.01 6.04 -11.66
N LEU A 232 5.32 5.07 -11.04
CA LEU A 232 5.96 3.87 -10.50
C LEU A 232 6.31 2.84 -11.58
N ALA A 233 5.70 2.91 -12.77
CA ALA A 233 5.79 1.92 -13.84
C ALA A 233 5.43 0.49 -13.36
N ILE A 234 4.50 0.38 -12.41
CA ILE A 234 4.03 -0.87 -11.84
C ILE A 234 2.65 -1.19 -12.42
N PRO A 235 2.49 -2.30 -13.17
CA PRO A 235 1.19 -2.74 -13.62
C PRO A 235 0.33 -3.13 -12.41
N ALA A 236 -0.85 -2.56 -12.31
CA ALA A 236 -1.80 -2.82 -11.24
C ALA A 236 -3.23 -2.91 -11.80
N VAL A 237 -4.10 -3.60 -11.08
CA VAL A 237 -5.51 -3.77 -11.43
C VAL A 237 -6.34 -3.00 -10.41
N THR A 238 -7.32 -2.24 -10.91
CA THR A 238 -8.33 -1.59 -10.07
C THR A 238 -9.60 -2.44 -10.03
N GLY A 239 -10.30 -2.42 -8.91
CA GLY A 239 -11.55 -3.16 -8.74
C GLY A 239 -12.26 -2.84 -7.44
N GLN A 240 -13.50 -3.29 -7.33
CA GLN A 240 -14.28 -3.20 -6.12
C GLN A 240 -14.02 -4.43 -5.24
N LYS A 241 -13.77 -4.23 -3.96
CA LYS A 241 -13.63 -5.31 -2.98
C LYS A 241 -14.95 -6.04 -2.75
N THR A 242 -14.84 -7.32 -2.46
CA THR A 242 -15.99 -8.14 -2.09
C THR A 242 -16.58 -7.69 -0.74
N GLU A 243 -17.82 -8.05 -0.47
CA GLU A 243 -18.49 -7.77 0.81
C GLU A 243 -17.68 -8.23 2.04
N LYS A 244 -16.90 -9.30 1.88
CA LYS A 244 -16.06 -9.85 2.95
C LYS A 244 -14.81 -9.02 3.23
N GLU A 245 -14.30 -8.34 2.21
CA GLU A 245 -13.01 -7.65 2.25
C GLU A 245 -13.12 -6.12 2.25
N LYS A 246 -14.33 -5.60 2.00
CA LYS A 246 -14.56 -4.17 2.06
C LYS A 246 -14.34 -3.61 3.47
N PHE A 247 -14.03 -2.34 3.55
CA PHE A 247 -13.90 -1.64 4.84
C PHE A 247 -15.19 -1.78 5.65
N ALA A 248 -15.07 -2.07 6.95
CA ALA A 248 -16.22 -2.25 7.82
C ALA A 248 -17.08 -0.98 7.88
N GLY A 249 -18.38 -1.11 7.60
CA GLY A 249 -19.30 0.04 7.54
C GLY A 249 -19.33 0.79 6.22
N ALA A 250 -18.46 0.47 5.28
CA ALA A 250 -18.47 1.10 3.96
C ALA A 250 -19.63 0.62 3.09
N VAL A 251 -20.13 1.49 2.22
CA VAL A 251 -21.03 1.12 1.12
C VAL A 251 -20.24 0.36 0.06
N ALA A 252 -19.12 0.92 -0.37
CA ALA A 252 -18.19 0.29 -1.31
C ALA A 252 -16.75 0.65 -0.96
N THR A 253 -15.85 -0.28 -1.22
CA THR A 253 -14.39 -0.07 -1.16
C THR A 253 -13.80 -0.49 -2.50
N TYR A 254 -13.10 0.42 -3.14
CA TYR A 254 -12.32 0.16 -4.35
C TYR A 254 -10.84 0.06 -3.98
N THR A 255 -10.09 -0.70 -4.76
CA THR A 255 -8.68 -1.00 -4.50
C THR A 255 -7.86 -0.94 -5.78
N ILE A 256 -6.58 -0.67 -5.64
CA ILE A 256 -5.57 -0.87 -6.67
C ILE A 256 -4.55 -1.89 -6.17
N GLU A 257 -4.33 -2.95 -6.94
CA GLU A 257 -3.53 -4.10 -6.54
C GLU A 257 -2.57 -4.54 -7.64
N PRO A 258 -1.26 -4.32 -7.46
CA PRO A 258 -0.25 -4.99 -8.25
C PRO A 258 -0.08 -6.45 -7.83
N MET A 259 0.34 -7.30 -8.77
CA MET A 259 0.67 -8.69 -8.52
C MET A 259 2.14 -8.84 -8.17
N MET A 260 2.42 -9.46 -7.02
CA MET A 260 3.79 -9.82 -6.64
C MET A 260 4.27 -11.08 -7.38
N HIS A 261 5.59 -11.26 -7.45
CA HIS A 261 6.22 -12.39 -8.15
C HIS A 261 5.72 -13.77 -7.67
N ASN A 262 5.37 -13.90 -6.40
CA ASN A 262 4.83 -15.13 -5.83
C ASN A 262 3.33 -15.35 -6.10
N GLY A 263 2.70 -14.52 -6.94
CA GLY A 263 1.29 -14.63 -7.30
C GLY A 263 0.30 -14.07 -6.26
N VAL A 264 0.81 -13.35 -5.25
CA VAL A 264 -0.05 -12.69 -4.25
C VAL A 264 -0.30 -11.26 -4.69
N ALA A 265 -1.57 -10.82 -4.68
CA ALA A 265 -1.92 -9.42 -4.89
C ALA A 265 -1.54 -8.60 -3.67
N LEU A 266 -0.96 -7.42 -3.90
CA LEU A 266 -0.60 -6.47 -2.86
C LEU A 266 -1.55 -5.27 -2.93
N GLN A 267 -2.25 -4.98 -1.86
CA GLN A 267 -3.06 -3.76 -1.79
C GLN A 267 -2.14 -2.53 -1.79
N GLY A 268 -2.19 -1.75 -2.88
CA GLY A 268 -1.39 -0.54 -3.03
C GLY A 268 -2.09 0.72 -2.56
N GLY A 269 -3.41 0.72 -2.58
CA GLY A 269 -4.26 1.80 -2.10
C GLY A 269 -5.72 1.42 -2.14
N THR A 270 -6.53 2.13 -1.37
CA THR A 270 -7.99 2.00 -1.39
C THR A 270 -8.65 3.36 -1.48
N SER A 271 -9.84 3.37 -2.08
CA SER A 271 -10.75 4.50 -2.04
C SER A 271 -12.13 3.98 -1.64
N THR A 272 -12.71 4.53 -0.59
CA THR A 272 -13.87 3.97 0.09
C THR A 272 -14.96 5.03 0.22
N THR A 273 -16.19 4.67 -0.13
CA THR A 273 -17.36 5.50 0.18
C THR A 273 -18.19 4.87 1.29
N SER A 274 -18.62 5.70 2.23
CA SER A 274 -19.51 5.33 3.33
C SER A 274 -20.77 6.18 3.28
N ALA A 275 -21.94 5.56 3.44
CA ALA A 275 -23.17 6.26 3.68
C ALA A 275 -23.42 6.29 5.18
N ASP A 276 -23.74 7.46 5.72
CA ASP A 276 -24.43 7.69 7.00
C ASP A 276 -23.79 7.17 8.30
N GLY A 277 -22.60 6.59 8.29
CA GLY A 277 -22.02 6.03 9.52
C GLY A 277 -21.86 7.03 10.66
N TRP A 278 -21.51 8.27 10.35
CA TRP A 278 -21.13 9.31 11.30
C TRP A 278 -22.09 10.50 11.33
N ALA A 279 -22.91 10.60 10.31
CA ALA A 279 -23.80 11.72 10.09
C ALA A 279 -25.27 11.35 10.27
N LYS A 280 -25.59 10.34 11.08
CA LYS A 280 -27.00 9.91 11.33
C LYS A 280 -27.96 11.05 11.70
N GLU A 281 -27.42 12.19 12.12
CA GLU A 281 -28.23 13.38 12.36
C GLU A 281 -28.29 14.38 11.19
N ARG A 282 -27.45 14.19 10.13
CA ARG A 282 -27.38 15.11 8.98
C ARG A 282 -26.94 14.41 7.70
N SER A 283 -27.73 13.52 7.14
CA SER A 283 -27.58 12.83 5.83
C SER A 283 -26.42 13.32 4.93
N ARG A 284 -25.18 12.89 5.20
CA ARG A 284 -23.98 13.31 4.47
C ARG A 284 -23.08 12.11 4.21
N SER A 285 -22.52 12.03 3.02
CA SER A 285 -21.63 10.93 2.58
C SER A 285 -20.17 11.29 2.79
N ILE A 286 -19.37 10.31 3.23
CA ILE A 286 -17.94 10.45 3.50
C ILE A 286 -17.16 9.52 2.57
N THR A 287 -16.02 10.01 2.05
CA THR A 287 -15.06 9.21 1.28
C THR A 287 -13.71 9.18 2.01
N PHE A 288 -13.08 7.99 2.06
CA PHE A 288 -11.79 7.76 2.69
C PHE A 288 -10.73 7.33 1.69
#